data_be97937f1cf004fe7e46be1a60ef85a6
#
_entry.id   be97937f1cf004fe7e46be1a60ef85a6
#
_cell.length_a   1.000
_cell.length_b   1.000
_cell.length_c   1.000
_cell.angle_alpha   90.00
_cell.angle_beta   90.00
_cell.angle_gamma   90.00
#
_symmetry.space_group_name_H-M   'P 1'
#
loop_
_entity.id
_entity.type
_entity.pdbx_description
1 polymer ?
#
loop_
_entity_poly.entity_id
_entity_poly.type
_entity_poly.pdbx_seq_one_letter_code
_entity_poly.pdbx_strand_id
1 'polypeptide(L)'
;PAMPVVFGISATVERFETAMKDAKGRDALPSVQVDSALVQASGLLKDDIALSIPAEDGAFETVLLTKAVEKIKASERAWSDYAREQGETEAVRPLMVVQVGDKPSHEALTRTLDTIYEAWPDLPYDAVANVFGEHADLTVGQQVVPYIEPQRVQDTTHVRVLLAKSAISTGWDCPRAEVLVSFRPAKDRTHITQLLGRMMRTPLARRIPGNELLNSV
;
A
#
# COMPACT_ATOMS: atom_id res chain seq x y z
N PRO A 1 18.84 -36.48 4.57
CA PRO A 1 18.20 -36.55 5.85
C PRO A 1 16.86 -35.80 5.80
N ALA A 2 15.77 -36.44 6.29
CA ALA A 2 14.46 -35.78 6.37
C ALA A 2 14.52 -34.65 7.41
N MET A 3 13.96 -33.48 7.11
CA MET A 3 13.82 -32.41 8.11
C MET A 3 12.93 -32.89 9.25
N PRO A 4 13.38 -32.84 10.51
CA PRO A 4 12.66 -33.41 11.64
C PRO A 4 11.38 -32.65 11.97
N VAL A 5 11.36 -31.32 11.77
CA VAL A 5 10.21 -30.46 12.08
C VAL A 5 10.06 -29.41 10.96
N VAL A 6 8.81 -29.14 10.57
CA VAL A 6 8.47 -28.08 9.61
C VAL A 6 7.41 -27.18 10.25
N PHE A 7 7.71 -25.89 10.33
CA PHE A 7 6.75 -24.87 10.73
C PHE A 7 6.24 -24.13 9.49
N GLY A 8 4.93 -24.09 9.31
CA GLY A 8 4.28 -23.30 8.29
C GLY A 8 3.66 -22.04 8.91
N ILE A 9 3.98 -20.86 8.36
CA ILE A 9 3.33 -19.60 8.70
C ILE A 9 2.61 -19.12 7.44
N SER A 10 1.30 -19.01 7.50
CA SER A 10 0.48 -18.61 6.35
C SER A 10 -0.79 -17.91 6.82
N ALA A 11 -1.27 -16.97 6.04
CA ALA A 11 -2.61 -16.40 6.21
C ALA A 11 -3.73 -17.38 5.79
N THR A 12 -3.38 -18.46 5.04
CA THR A 12 -4.29 -19.49 4.58
C THR A 12 -3.74 -20.85 4.96
N VAL A 13 -4.34 -21.47 5.98
CA VAL A 13 -3.91 -22.79 6.53
C VAL A 13 -4.07 -23.90 5.48
N GLU A 14 -5.08 -23.79 4.62
CA GLU A 14 -5.46 -24.82 3.63
C GLU A 14 -4.31 -25.14 2.65
N ARG A 15 -3.47 -24.16 2.30
CA ARG A 15 -2.31 -24.38 1.44
C ARG A 15 -1.27 -25.26 2.12
N PHE A 16 -1.03 -25.04 3.40
CA PHE A 16 -0.09 -25.84 4.18
C PHE A 16 -0.64 -27.25 4.39
N GLU A 17 -1.90 -27.36 4.77
CA GLU A 17 -2.56 -28.65 4.95
C GLU A 17 -2.58 -29.46 3.67
N THR A 18 -2.85 -28.83 2.51
CA THR A 18 -2.82 -29.50 1.21
C THR A 18 -1.41 -29.99 0.88
N ALA A 19 -0.38 -29.19 1.11
CA ALA A 19 1.00 -29.58 0.88
C ALA A 19 1.46 -30.70 1.83
N MET A 20 0.90 -30.76 3.03
CA MET A 20 1.23 -31.79 4.03
C MET A 20 0.47 -33.12 3.84
N LYS A 21 -0.68 -33.12 3.15
CA LYS A 21 -1.48 -34.34 2.91
C LYS A 21 -0.69 -35.46 2.20
N ASP A 22 0.23 -35.06 1.32
CA ASP A 22 1.04 -36.00 0.52
C ASP A 22 2.40 -36.34 1.19
N ALA A 23 2.70 -35.74 2.34
CA ALA A 23 3.96 -35.96 3.04
C ALA A 23 3.92 -37.25 3.87
N LYS A 24 4.47 -38.33 3.30
CA LYS A 24 4.53 -39.65 3.99
C LYS A 24 5.44 -39.61 5.23
N GLY A 25 4.97 -40.22 6.32
CA GLY A 25 5.74 -40.35 7.56
C GLY A 25 5.85 -39.08 8.38
N ARG A 26 4.86 -38.18 8.29
CA ARG A 26 4.73 -36.98 9.10
C ARG A 26 3.35 -36.85 9.67
N ASP A 27 3.28 -36.43 10.93
CA ASP A 27 2.03 -36.09 11.60
C ASP A 27 1.90 -34.57 11.64
N ALA A 28 0.74 -34.04 11.24
CA ALA A 28 0.42 -32.62 11.36
C ALA A 28 -0.15 -32.33 12.75
N LEU A 29 0.46 -31.41 13.47
CA LEU A 29 -0.12 -30.86 14.69
C LEU A 29 -1.26 -29.89 14.32
N PRO A 30 -2.24 -29.70 15.22
CA PRO A 30 -3.30 -28.72 15.02
C PRO A 30 -2.71 -27.34 14.73
N SER A 31 -3.32 -26.62 13.76
CA SER A 31 -2.93 -25.26 13.45
C SER A 31 -3.28 -24.32 14.62
N VAL A 32 -2.38 -23.40 14.92
CA VAL A 32 -2.62 -22.30 15.87
C VAL A 32 -3.06 -21.08 15.07
N GLN A 33 -4.26 -20.60 15.33
CA GLN A 33 -4.77 -19.36 14.75
C GLN A 33 -4.64 -18.24 15.77
N VAL A 34 -4.08 -17.12 15.31
CA VAL A 34 -4.04 -15.89 16.11
C VAL A 34 -5.34 -15.12 15.85
N ASP A 35 -6.05 -14.76 16.90
CA ASP A 35 -7.28 -13.97 16.80
C ASP A 35 -6.95 -12.59 16.21
N SER A 36 -7.71 -12.18 15.19
CA SER A 36 -7.55 -10.88 14.54
C SER A 36 -7.74 -9.71 15.50
N ALA A 37 -8.61 -9.85 16.51
CA ALA A 37 -8.81 -8.85 17.55
C ALA A 37 -7.56 -8.66 18.42
N LEU A 38 -6.82 -9.73 18.71
CA LEU A 38 -5.55 -9.64 19.44
C LEU A 38 -4.45 -8.94 18.60
N VAL A 39 -4.43 -9.22 17.28
CA VAL A 39 -3.49 -8.55 16.38
C VAL A 39 -3.80 -7.05 16.29
N GLN A 40 -5.07 -6.69 16.18
CA GLN A 40 -5.49 -5.28 16.19
C GLN A 40 -5.18 -4.61 17.53
N ALA A 41 -5.47 -5.26 18.66
CA ALA A 41 -5.17 -4.74 19.99
C ALA A 41 -3.67 -4.54 20.24
N SER A 42 -2.80 -5.29 19.56
CA SER A 42 -1.34 -5.13 19.64
C SER A 42 -0.82 -3.82 19.03
N GLY A 43 -1.65 -3.13 18.23
CA GLY A 43 -1.26 -1.91 17.52
C GLY A 43 -0.37 -2.13 16.30
N LEU A 44 -0.19 -3.36 15.86
CA LEU A 44 0.56 -3.68 14.63
C LEU A 44 -0.21 -3.35 13.35
N LEU A 45 -1.54 -3.29 13.45
CA LEU A 45 -2.42 -2.93 12.35
C LEU A 45 -3.05 -1.57 12.57
N LYS A 46 -3.29 -0.86 11.50
CA LYS A 46 -4.11 0.36 11.48
C LYS A 46 -5.54 0.03 11.89
N ASP A 47 -6.21 0.98 12.53
CA ASP A 47 -7.54 0.77 13.10
C ASP A 47 -8.63 0.77 12.04
N ASP A 48 -8.53 1.70 11.08
CA ASP A 48 -9.59 2.01 10.16
C ASP A 48 -9.14 2.03 8.71
N ILE A 49 -10.05 1.61 7.82
CA ILE A 49 -9.97 1.83 6.38
C ILE A 49 -11.06 2.83 6.03
N ALA A 50 -10.67 4.06 5.69
CA ALA A 50 -11.60 5.08 5.21
C ALA A 50 -11.84 4.92 3.71
N LEU A 51 -13.03 4.46 3.32
CA LEU A 51 -13.40 4.28 1.92
C LEU A 51 -14.19 5.48 1.40
N SER A 52 -13.73 6.07 0.30
CA SER A 52 -14.47 7.07 -0.46
C SER A 52 -14.83 6.47 -1.83
N ILE A 53 -16.10 6.12 -2.00
CA ILE A 53 -16.62 5.56 -3.25
C ILE A 53 -17.56 6.62 -3.84
N PRO A 54 -17.37 7.03 -5.11
CA PRO A 54 -18.30 7.94 -5.76
C PRO A 54 -19.71 7.33 -5.83
N ALA A 55 -20.73 8.17 -5.59
CA ALA A 55 -22.12 7.73 -5.54
C ALA A 55 -22.73 7.48 -6.94
N GLU A 56 -22.10 7.99 -8.01
CA GLU A 56 -22.59 7.94 -9.38
C GLU A 56 -21.49 7.54 -10.36
N ASP A 57 -21.84 6.93 -11.47
CA ASP A 57 -20.93 6.67 -12.59
C ASP A 57 -20.60 8.00 -13.31
N GLY A 58 -19.32 8.40 -13.32
CA GLY A 58 -18.88 9.65 -13.95
C GLY A 58 -17.36 9.86 -13.87
N ALA A 59 -16.88 10.99 -14.39
CA ALA A 59 -15.48 11.36 -14.40
C ALA A 59 -15.02 11.89 -13.03
N PHE A 60 -15.00 11.03 -12.02
CA PHE A 60 -14.60 11.41 -10.63
C PHE A 60 -13.10 11.31 -10.37
N GLU A 61 -12.31 10.92 -11.37
CA GLU A 61 -10.87 10.68 -11.21
C GLU A 61 -10.16 11.89 -10.60
N THR A 62 -10.41 13.09 -11.12
CA THR A 62 -9.83 14.33 -10.62
C THR A 62 -10.20 14.60 -9.16
N VAL A 63 -11.48 14.45 -8.81
CA VAL A 63 -11.95 14.69 -7.43
C VAL A 63 -11.33 13.69 -6.46
N LEU A 64 -11.26 12.41 -6.83
CA LEU A 64 -10.64 11.37 -6.01
C LEU A 64 -9.15 11.63 -5.82
N LEU A 65 -8.43 12.00 -6.88
CA LEU A 65 -7.01 12.33 -6.80
C LEU A 65 -6.76 13.55 -5.91
N THR A 66 -7.54 14.62 -6.07
CA THR A 66 -7.43 15.83 -5.24
C THR A 66 -7.63 15.51 -3.75
N LYS A 67 -8.68 14.76 -3.41
CA LYS A 67 -8.92 14.33 -2.03
C LYS A 67 -7.81 13.43 -1.49
N ALA A 68 -7.29 12.54 -2.32
CA ALA A 68 -6.17 11.68 -1.94
C ALA A 68 -4.89 12.48 -1.67
N VAL A 69 -4.62 13.50 -2.48
CA VAL A 69 -3.51 14.45 -2.25
C VAL A 69 -3.72 15.24 -0.97
N GLU A 70 -4.92 15.72 -0.70
CA GLU A 70 -5.24 16.41 0.57
C GLU A 70 -4.98 15.49 1.77
N LYS A 71 -5.42 14.23 1.70
CA LYS A 71 -5.21 13.25 2.77
C LYS A 71 -3.72 12.97 2.98
N ILE A 72 -2.94 12.70 1.92
CA ILE A 72 -1.51 12.39 2.07
C ILE A 72 -0.73 13.58 2.65
N LYS A 73 -1.06 14.82 2.25
CA LYS A 73 -0.47 16.04 2.82
C LYS A 73 -0.85 16.22 4.29
N ALA A 74 -2.08 15.87 4.68
CA ALA A 74 -2.50 15.90 6.08
C ALA A 74 -1.75 14.85 6.91
N SER A 75 -1.62 13.61 6.41
CA SER A 75 -0.80 12.56 7.03
C SER A 75 0.66 12.98 7.19
N GLU A 76 1.26 13.61 6.18
CA GLU A 76 2.64 14.10 6.25
C GLU A 76 2.85 15.12 7.38
N ARG A 77 1.92 16.07 7.51
CA ARG A 77 1.97 17.05 8.61
C ARG A 77 1.84 16.36 9.95
N ALA A 78 0.86 15.45 10.09
CA ALA A 78 0.64 14.72 11.33
C ALA A 78 1.84 13.87 11.74
N TRP A 79 2.50 13.20 10.79
CA TRP A 79 3.75 12.47 11.06
C TRP A 79 4.90 13.39 11.46
N SER A 80 5.01 14.56 10.83
CA SER A 80 6.03 15.56 11.18
C SER A 80 5.80 16.14 12.58
N ASP A 81 4.54 16.42 12.93
CA ASP A 81 4.17 16.89 14.26
C ASP A 81 4.45 15.82 15.32
N TYR A 82 4.03 14.57 15.06
CA TYR A 82 4.30 13.45 15.95
C TYR A 82 5.81 13.24 16.18
N ALA A 83 6.62 13.23 15.11
CA ALA A 83 8.07 13.07 15.24
C ALA A 83 8.69 14.18 16.11
N ARG A 84 8.25 15.43 15.89
CA ARG A 84 8.71 16.58 16.69
C ARG A 84 8.33 16.42 18.16
N GLU A 85 7.12 15.99 18.46
CA GLU A 85 6.63 15.75 19.83
C GLU A 85 7.40 14.63 20.53
N GLN A 86 7.81 13.61 19.77
CA GLN A 86 8.62 12.51 20.30
C GLN A 86 10.13 12.79 20.35
N GLY A 87 10.58 13.93 19.82
CA GLY A 87 12.00 14.26 19.70
C GLY A 87 12.75 13.40 18.68
N GLU A 88 12.01 12.81 17.72
CA GLU A 88 12.59 12.01 16.64
C GLU A 88 13.22 12.91 15.57
N THR A 89 14.34 12.48 15.01
CA THR A 89 15.04 13.22 13.96
C THR A 89 14.41 13.06 12.59
N GLU A 90 13.69 11.95 12.38
CA GLU A 90 13.06 11.61 11.10
C GLU A 90 11.58 11.29 11.31
N ALA A 91 10.73 11.89 10.50
CA ALA A 91 9.31 11.58 10.44
C ALA A 91 9.03 10.47 9.42
N VAL A 92 8.00 9.67 9.68
CA VAL A 92 7.46 8.77 8.67
C VAL A 92 7.07 9.58 7.43
N ARG A 93 7.49 9.12 6.25
CA ARG A 93 7.15 9.71 4.95
C ARG A 93 6.01 8.91 4.30
N PRO A 94 4.75 9.31 4.46
CA PRO A 94 3.62 8.55 3.92
C PRO A 94 3.65 8.49 2.40
N LEU A 95 3.10 7.42 1.84
CA LEU A 95 3.06 7.13 0.41
C LEU A 95 1.60 7.06 -0.07
N MET A 96 1.33 7.69 -1.20
CA MET A 96 0.09 7.52 -1.95
C MET A 96 0.31 6.53 -3.10
N VAL A 97 -0.54 5.50 -3.18
CA VAL A 97 -0.56 4.53 -4.27
C VAL A 97 -1.69 4.87 -5.23
N VAL A 98 -1.37 5.04 -6.50
CA VAL A 98 -2.34 5.26 -7.57
C VAL A 98 -2.37 4.02 -8.45
N GLN A 99 -3.43 3.24 -8.30
CA GLN A 99 -3.63 2.02 -9.07
C GLN A 99 -4.39 2.34 -10.37
N VAL A 100 -3.71 2.14 -11.47
CA VAL A 100 -4.27 2.32 -12.83
C VAL A 100 -4.66 0.99 -13.46
N GLY A 101 -5.41 1.03 -14.55
CA GLY A 101 -5.76 -0.17 -15.32
C GLY A 101 -4.53 -0.89 -15.91
N ASP A 102 -4.70 -2.10 -16.40
CA ASP A 102 -3.59 -2.92 -16.93
C ASP A 102 -2.92 -2.32 -18.18
N LYS A 103 -3.69 -1.57 -18.97
CA LYS A 103 -3.23 -0.89 -20.19
C LYS A 103 -3.66 0.58 -20.14
N PRO A 104 -3.10 1.39 -19.25
CA PRO A 104 -3.44 2.79 -19.18
C PRO A 104 -2.95 3.51 -20.45
N SER A 105 -3.78 4.39 -21.01
CA SER A 105 -3.33 5.22 -22.12
C SER A 105 -2.32 6.26 -21.61
N HIS A 106 -1.44 6.71 -22.50
CA HIS A 106 -0.50 7.77 -22.19
C HIS A 106 -1.22 9.06 -21.71
N GLU A 107 -2.32 9.39 -22.37
CA GLU A 107 -3.17 10.53 -22.01
C GLU A 107 -3.78 10.39 -20.60
N ALA A 108 -4.24 9.18 -20.21
CA ALA A 108 -4.76 8.94 -18.87
C ALA A 108 -3.67 9.10 -17.80
N LEU A 109 -2.46 8.60 -18.04
CA LEU A 109 -1.32 8.80 -17.14
C LEU A 109 -0.94 10.28 -17.04
N THR A 110 -0.90 11.00 -18.16
CA THR A 110 -0.61 12.44 -18.17
C THR A 110 -1.63 13.20 -17.33
N ARG A 111 -2.92 13.01 -17.56
CA ARG A 111 -3.98 13.64 -16.77
C ARG A 111 -3.88 13.32 -15.29
N THR A 112 -3.55 12.06 -14.95
CA THR A 112 -3.35 11.64 -13.56
C THR A 112 -2.24 12.44 -12.89
N LEU A 113 -1.08 12.56 -13.55
CA LEU A 113 0.05 13.32 -13.02
C LEU A 113 -0.23 14.83 -12.96
N ASP A 114 -0.82 15.39 -14.01
CA ASP A 114 -1.20 16.82 -14.04
C ASP A 114 -2.12 17.16 -12.87
N THR A 115 -3.15 16.34 -12.62
CA THR A 115 -4.06 16.52 -11.48
C THR A 115 -3.33 16.43 -10.13
N ILE A 116 -2.38 15.51 -9.99
CA ILE A 116 -1.58 15.39 -8.76
C ILE A 116 -0.71 16.63 -8.57
N TYR A 117 -0.03 17.12 -9.60
CA TYR A 117 0.82 18.32 -9.50
C TYR A 117 0.02 19.60 -9.31
N GLU A 118 -1.16 19.71 -9.90
CA GLU A 118 -2.08 20.83 -9.63
C GLU A 118 -2.51 20.86 -8.15
N ALA A 119 -2.82 19.70 -7.56
CA ALA A 119 -3.20 19.59 -6.15
C ALA A 119 -1.98 19.65 -5.18
N TRP A 120 -0.79 19.32 -5.69
CA TRP A 120 0.46 19.31 -4.91
C TRP A 120 1.62 19.99 -5.67
N PRO A 121 1.59 21.32 -5.82
CA PRO A 121 2.59 22.04 -6.62
C PRO A 121 4.04 21.90 -6.14
N ASP A 122 4.23 21.64 -4.84
CA ASP A 122 5.55 21.46 -4.23
C ASP A 122 6.07 20.02 -4.30
N LEU A 123 5.35 19.09 -4.95
CA LEU A 123 5.79 17.72 -5.09
C LEU A 123 6.95 17.65 -6.08
N PRO A 124 8.16 17.20 -5.67
CA PRO A 124 9.28 17.04 -6.60
C PRO A 124 8.98 15.97 -7.67
N TYR A 125 9.50 16.14 -8.87
CA TYR A 125 9.29 15.17 -9.96
C TYR A 125 9.86 13.79 -9.65
N ASP A 126 10.98 13.72 -8.94
CA ASP A 126 11.62 12.48 -8.50
C ASP A 126 10.87 11.80 -7.31
N ALA A 127 9.89 12.50 -6.74
CA ALA A 127 9.02 11.90 -5.72
C ALA A 127 7.88 11.04 -6.30
N VAL A 128 7.80 10.90 -7.63
CA VAL A 128 6.87 10.02 -8.33
C VAL A 128 7.64 8.86 -8.95
N ALA A 129 7.20 7.63 -8.72
CA ALA A 129 7.81 6.42 -9.28
C ALA A 129 6.75 5.43 -9.75
N ASN A 130 7.16 4.37 -10.46
CA ASN A 130 6.30 3.31 -10.90
C ASN A 130 6.82 1.93 -10.49
N VAL A 131 5.90 0.96 -10.36
CA VAL A 131 6.19 -0.46 -10.11
C VAL A 131 5.51 -1.32 -11.17
N PHE A 132 5.54 -0.88 -12.43
CA PHE A 132 4.90 -1.63 -13.51
C PHE A 132 5.69 -2.90 -13.83
N GLY A 133 4.98 -3.95 -14.25
CA GLY A 133 5.59 -5.25 -14.54
C GLY A 133 6.56 -5.28 -15.73
N GLU A 134 6.60 -4.21 -16.51
CA GLU A 134 7.56 -4.01 -17.59
C GLU A 134 8.98 -3.71 -17.07
N HIS A 135 9.13 -3.38 -15.78
CA HIS A 135 10.40 -3.08 -15.10
C HIS A 135 11.21 -1.98 -15.80
N ALA A 136 10.54 -0.96 -16.29
CA ALA A 136 11.15 0.13 -17.05
C ALA A 136 10.62 1.49 -16.58
N ASP A 137 11.44 2.51 -16.80
CA ASP A 137 11.04 3.88 -16.62
C ASP A 137 9.91 4.23 -17.61
N LEU A 138 8.98 5.06 -17.16
CA LEU A 138 7.87 5.53 -17.98
C LEU A 138 8.12 6.97 -18.40
N THR A 139 7.92 7.26 -19.68
CA THR A 139 7.83 8.65 -20.15
C THR A 139 6.36 9.05 -20.17
N VAL A 140 5.99 10.04 -19.37
CA VAL A 140 4.62 10.57 -19.29
C VAL A 140 4.68 12.07 -19.55
N GLY A 141 4.18 12.51 -20.69
CA GLY A 141 4.40 13.88 -21.16
C GLY A 141 5.88 14.19 -21.34
N GLN A 142 6.40 15.16 -20.59
CA GLN A 142 7.82 15.51 -20.55
C GLN A 142 8.58 14.95 -19.34
N GLN A 143 7.90 14.21 -18.47
CA GLN A 143 8.47 13.66 -17.26
C GLN A 143 8.87 12.19 -17.46
N VAL A 144 10.02 11.83 -16.89
CA VAL A 144 10.41 10.45 -16.70
C VAL A 144 10.02 10.03 -15.29
N VAL A 145 9.16 9.00 -15.18
CA VAL A 145 8.73 8.39 -13.92
C VAL A 145 9.55 7.12 -13.73
N PRO A 146 10.56 7.10 -12.84
CA PRO A 146 11.47 6.00 -12.70
C PRO A 146 10.76 4.74 -12.21
N TYR A 147 11.27 3.58 -12.64
CA TYR A 147 10.88 2.29 -12.10
C TYR A 147 11.63 2.03 -10.78
N ILE A 148 10.91 1.54 -9.79
CA ILE A 148 11.52 1.01 -8.57
C ILE A 148 11.03 -0.41 -8.31
N GLU A 149 11.89 -1.25 -7.77
CA GLU A 149 11.51 -2.60 -7.38
C GLU A 149 10.49 -2.54 -6.22
N PRO A 150 9.39 -3.33 -6.28
CA PRO A 150 8.38 -3.33 -5.23
C PRO A 150 8.93 -3.49 -3.82
N GLN A 151 9.95 -4.32 -3.63
CA GLN A 151 10.58 -4.58 -2.33
C GLN A 151 11.31 -3.35 -1.77
N ARG A 152 11.74 -2.43 -2.64
CA ARG A 152 12.48 -1.22 -2.24
C ARG A 152 11.57 -0.02 -1.93
N VAL A 153 10.28 -0.12 -2.24
CA VAL A 153 9.35 1.01 -2.07
C VAL A 153 9.31 1.51 -0.63
N GLN A 154 9.31 0.61 0.35
CA GLN A 154 9.27 0.98 1.77
C GLN A 154 10.45 1.87 2.16
N ASP A 155 11.65 1.54 1.68
CA ASP A 155 12.91 2.22 2.06
C ASP A 155 13.21 3.43 1.17
N THR A 156 12.55 3.56 0.02
CA THR A 156 12.71 4.69 -0.90
C THR A 156 11.84 5.86 -0.47
N THR A 157 12.17 6.49 0.66
CA THR A 157 11.31 7.43 1.37
C THR A 157 11.09 8.77 0.67
N HIS A 158 11.94 9.16 -0.31
CA HIS A 158 11.71 10.35 -1.13
C HIS A 158 10.52 10.17 -2.07
N VAL A 159 10.20 8.93 -2.48
CA VAL A 159 9.02 8.65 -3.30
C VAL A 159 7.76 8.79 -2.44
N ARG A 160 6.86 9.65 -2.91
CA ARG A 160 5.60 10.03 -2.25
C ARG A 160 4.36 9.57 -3.01
N VAL A 161 4.51 9.34 -4.31
CA VAL A 161 3.45 8.84 -5.20
C VAL A 161 3.98 7.65 -5.97
N LEU A 162 3.23 6.54 -5.92
CA LEU A 162 3.58 5.30 -6.60
C LEU A 162 2.50 4.93 -7.61
N LEU A 163 2.86 4.92 -8.88
CA LEU A 163 1.99 4.38 -9.93
C LEU A 163 2.10 2.86 -9.95
N ALA A 164 0.95 2.17 -9.87
CA ALA A 164 0.88 0.71 -9.86
C ALA A 164 -0.18 0.20 -10.84
N LYS A 165 0.05 -0.95 -11.45
CA LYS A 165 -0.96 -1.75 -12.15
C LYS A 165 -1.55 -2.81 -11.21
N SER A 166 -2.27 -3.81 -11.76
CA SER A 166 -2.94 -4.87 -11.02
C SER A 166 -2.05 -5.68 -10.08
N ALA A 167 -0.80 -5.79 -10.39
CA ALA A 167 0.14 -6.60 -9.64
C ALA A 167 1.20 -5.72 -8.98
N ILE A 168 0.87 -5.10 -7.84
CA ILE A 168 1.92 -4.93 -6.85
C ILE A 168 2.17 -6.32 -6.32
N SER A 169 3.24 -6.93 -6.83
CA SER A 169 3.52 -8.36 -6.79
C SER A 169 3.62 -8.93 -5.37
N THR A 170 3.54 -10.24 -5.32
CA THR A 170 3.92 -11.08 -4.18
C THR A 170 5.22 -10.54 -3.53
N GLY A 171 5.15 -10.18 -2.25
CA GLY A 171 6.32 -9.68 -1.51
C GLY A 171 6.35 -8.17 -1.26
N TRP A 172 5.49 -7.37 -1.88
CA TRP A 172 5.37 -5.96 -1.52
C TRP A 172 4.73 -5.81 -0.13
N ASP A 173 5.39 -5.08 0.74
CA ASP A 173 4.94 -4.74 2.08
C ASP A 173 5.38 -3.29 2.33
N CYS A 174 4.42 -2.40 2.49
CA CYS A 174 4.71 -0.97 2.61
C CYS A 174 3.80 -0.31 3.66
N PRO A 175 4.13 -0.43 4.94
CA PRO A 175 3.37 0.18 6.03
C PRO A 175 3.18 1.70 5.90
N ARG A 176 4.13 2.40 5.27
CA ARG A 176 4.02 3.84 5.02
C ARG A 176 3.04 4.20 3.88
N ALA A 177 2.50 3.22 3.15
CA ALA A 177 1.42 3.47 2.20
C ALA A 177 0.12 3.70 2.99
N GLU A 178 -0.40 4.93 2.92
CA GLU A 178 -1.56 5.38 3.72
C GLU A 178 -2.73 5.85 2.87
N VAL A 179 -2.51 6.02 1.58
CA VAL A 179 -3.56 6.44 0.66
C VAL A 179 -3.53 5.55 -0.58
N LEU A 180 -4.68 5.01 -0.95
CA LEU A 180 -4.87 4.26 -2.20
C LEU A 180 -5.96 4.91 -3.03
N VAL A 181 -5.62 5.29 -4.26
CA VAL A 181 -6.59 5.62 -5.30
C VAL A 181 -6.59 4.50 -6.33
N SER A 182 -7.75 3.92 -6.62
CA SER A 182 -7.87 2.86 -7.62
C SER A 182 -8.85 3.25 -8.71
N PHE A 183 -8.37 3.27 -9.96
CA PHE A 183 -9.18 3.46 -11.16
C PHE A 183 -9.60 2.14 -11.80
N ARG A 184 -9.45 1.06 -11.07
CA ARG A 184 -9.91 -0.25 -11.54
C ARG A 184 -11.40 -0.43 -11.32
N PRO A 185 -12.08 -1.14 -12.23
CA PRO A 185 -13.49 -1.46 -12.04
C PRO A 185 -13.72 -2.20 -10.71
N ALA A 186 -14.78 -1.84 -10.01
CA ALA A 186 -15.14 -2.41 -8.68
C ALA A 186 -15.37 -3.94 -8.69
N LYS A 187 -15.39 -4.58 -9.86
CA LYS A 187 -15.49 -6.04 -10.01
C LYS A 187 -14.27 -6.80 -9.48
N ASP A 188 -13.16 -6.10 -9.33
CA ASP A 188 -11.87 -6.70 -8.93
C ASP A 188 -11.58 -6.53 -7.43
N ARG A 189 -12.58 -6.84 -6.61
CA ARG A 189 -12.51 -6.67 -5.14
C ARG A 189 -11.32 -7.40 -4.51
N THR A 190 -10.96 -8.56 -5.04
CA THR A 190 -9.87 -9.37 -4.48
C THR A 190 -8.53 -8.65 -4.54
N HIS A 191 -8.21 -7.97 -5.64
CA HIS A 191 -6.98 -7.24 -5.78
C HIS A 191 -6.91 -6.00 -4.88
N ILE A 192 -8.03 -5.26 -4.76
CA ILE A 192 -8.08 -4.11 -3.85
C ILE A 192 -7.89 -4.57 -2.40
N THR A 193 -8.58 -5.64 -1.98
CA THR A 193 -8.44 -6.19 -0.63
C THR A 193 -7.02 -6.68 -0.34
N GLN A 194 -6.37 -7.33 -1.31
CA GLN A 194 -4.98 -7.77 -1.15
C GLN A 194 -4.01 -6.59 -1.02
N LEU A 195 -4.23 -5.53 -1.78
CA LEU A 195 -3.41 -4.33 -1.72
C LEU A 195 -3.60 -3.60 -0.38
N LEU A 196 -4.85 -3.39 0.03
CA LEU A 196 -5.17 -2.81 1.33
C LEU A 196 -4.57 -3.61 2.48
N GLY A 197 -4.65 -4.94 2.44
CA GLY A 197 -4.06 -5.81 3.46
C GLY A 197 -2.55 -5.60 3.66
N ARG A 198 -1.84 -5.12 2.63
CA ARG A 198 -0.40 -4.80 2.69
C ARG A 198 -0.13 -3.39 3.23
N MET A 199 -1.13 -2.52 3.19
CA MET A 199 -1.07 -1.15 3.71
C MET A 199 -1.56 -1.05 5.16
N MET A 200 -2.20 -2.10 5.67
CA MET A 200 -2.82 -2.12 7.01
C MET A 200 -1.82 -2.11 8.17
N ARG A 201 -0.55 -2.38 7.93
CA ARG A 201 0.46 -2.34 9.00
C ARG A 201 0.75 -0.90 9.41
N THR A 202 0.97 -0.69 10.71
CA THR A 202 1.42 0.60 11.20
C THR A 202 2.91 0.80 10.89
N PRO A 203 3.33 1.98 10.39
CA PRO A 203 4.73 2.23 9.99
C PRO A 203 5.75 2.01 11.11
N LEU A 204 5.37 2.33 12.35
CA LEU A 204 6.23 2.18 13.54
C LEU A 204 5.95 0.89 14.34
N ALA A 205 5.21 -0.05 13.77
CA ALA A 205 4.78 -1.29 14.43
C ALA A 205 4.08 -1.04 15.78
N ARG A 206 3.42 0.11 15.93
CA ARG A 206 2.65 0.51 17.11
C ARG A 206 1.52 1.46 16.73
N ARG A 207 0.45 1.44 17.50
CA ARG A 207 -0.62 2.44 17.41
C ARG A 207 -0.11 3.80 17.91
N ILE A 208 -0.57 4.87 17.29
CA ILE A 208 -0.29 6.24 17.72
C ILE A 208 -1.51 6.73 18.54
N PRO A 209 -1.40 6.78 19.88
CA PRO A 209 -2.53 7.16 20.72
C PRO A 209 -3.05 8.57 20.40
N GLY A 210 -4.38 8.73 20.33
CA GLY A 210 -5.02 10.02 20.13
C GLY A 210 -4.92 10.58 18.71
N ASN A 211 -4.42 9.82 17.73
CA ASN A 211 -4.31 10.28 16.35
C ASN A 211 -4.94 9.27 15.39
N GLU A 212 -6.22 9.45 15.07
CA GLU A 212 -6.96 8.59 14.17
C GLU A 212 -6.40 8.62 12.74
N LEU A 213 -5.89 9.78 12.30
CA LEU A 213 -5.35 9.95 10.94
C LEU A 213 -4.13 9.05 10.71
N LEU A 214 -3.22 8.95 11.70
CA LEU A 214 -2.01 8.14 11.61
C LEU A 214 -2.27 6.63 11.80
N ASN A 215 -3.46 6.27 12.29
CA ASN A 215 -3.89 4.89 12.46
C ASN A 215 -4.90 4.45 11.37
N SER A 216 -5.03 5.18 10.27
CA SER A 216 -5.99 4.89 9.19
C SER A 216 -5.32 4.76 7.81
N VAL A 217 -6.03 4.09 6.88
CA VAL A 217 -5.70 4.01 5.45
C VAL A 217 -6.83 4.63 4.65
#